data_4d3b4c48ddf76786859347aafd96ebdf
#
_entry.id   4d3b4c48ddf76786859347aafd96ebdf
#
_cell.length_a   1.000
_cell.length_b   1.000
_cell.length_c   1.000
_cell.angle_alpha   90.00
_cell.angle_beta   90.00
_cell.angle_gamma   90.00
#
_symmetry.space_group_name_H-M   'P 1'
#
loop_
_entity.id
_entity.type
_entity.pdbx_description
1 polymer ?
#
loop_
_entity_poly.entity_id
_entity_poly.type
_entity_poly.pdbx_seq_one_letter_code
_entity_poly.pdbx_strand_id
1 'polypeptide(L)'
;MNNKAVLYLRLSKEDRNKVNKGDDSESIINQRIMLSDYAMQHNFQVVKIYSDDDESGLYEDRPGFSQMMQDAQTGLFDTIIAKSQSRFTRNMEHSEKYLHHKLPLWGIRFIGVVDGVDTLDENNKMVRQIKGLTNEWYCEMLSKSVRSVFHSKMNQGKFVGSSCPYGYMRDPEDHNHLIIDEYAAGIVRKIFRLYLEGNGKAHIGSILSSENILIPSLYKTRVLQQNYHNSKLKDTTKTWCYQTIHTILNNQTYLGKMIQHKDIKISYKDKKKRRLPKDQWIIIDNTHEPII
;
A
#
# COMPACT_ATOMS: atom_id res chain seq x y z
N MET A 1 8.46 -23.44 -33.92
CA MET A 1 7.92 -22.40 -33.06
C MET A 1 8.62 -21.11 -33.37
N ASN A 2 7.88 -20.03 -33.59
CA ASN A 2 8.53 -18.70 -33.72
C ASN A 2 9.05 -18.34 -32.33
N ASN A 3 10.34 -18.34 -32.07
CA ASN A 3 10.95 -18.07 -30.75
C ASN A 3 10.75 -16.61 -30.28
N LYS A 4 9.52 -16.07 -30.45
CA LYS A 4 9.17 -14.70 -30.06
C LYS A 4 8.84 -14.67 -28.57
N ALA A 5 9.67 -14.00 -27.80
CA ALA A 5 9.47 -13.89 -26.36
C ALA A 5 9.16 -12.45 -25.93
N VAL A 6 8.50 -12.34 -24.80
CA VAL A 6 8.37 -11.08 -24.06
C VAL A 6 8.97 -11.23 -22.66
N LEU A 7 9.54 -10.13 -22.16
CA LEU A 7 10.05 -10.09 -20.80
C LEU A 7 9.01 -9.41 -19.90
N TYR A 8 8.72 -10.02 -18.76
CA TYR A 8 7.86 -9.42 -17.74
C TYR A 8 8.66 -9.12 -16.48
N LEU A 9 8.72 -7.84 -16.13
CA LEU A 9 9.48 -7.31 -15.00
C LEU A 9 8.50 -6.81 -13.93
N ARG A 10 8.80 -7.06 -12.65
CA ARG A 10 7.98 -6.54 -11.56
C ARG A 10 8.80 -6.25 -10.32
N LEU A 11 8.68 -5.02 -9.81
CA LEU A 11 9.21 -4.64 -8.52
C LEU A 11 8.52 -5.35 -7.35
N SER A 12 9.27 -5.57 -6.28
CA SER A 12 8.67 -5.81 -4.97
C SER A 12 8.84 -4.58 -4.08
N LYS A 13 7.98 -4.45 -3.07
CA LYS A 13 8.06 -3.35 -2.10
C LYS A 13 9.38 -3.34 -1.30
N GLU A 14 10.09 -4.43 -1.29
CA GLU A 14 11.37 -4.62 -0.61
C GLU A 14 12.55 -4.03 -1.42
N ASP A 15 12.36 -3.82 -2.74
CA ASP A 15 13.40 -3.37 -3.68
C ASP A 15 13.35 -1.84 -3.95
N ARG A 16 12.88 -1.02 -3.02
CA ARG A 16 12.57 0.40 -3.23
C ARG A 16 13.76 1.38 -3.18
N ASN A 17 14.86 1.07 -3.82
CA ASN A 17 15.96 2.03 -3.98
C ASN A 17 15.82 2.80 -5.30
N LYS A 18 14.87 3.76 -5.37
CA LYS A 18 14.78 4.72 -6.49
C LYS A 18 15.59 5.95 -6.18
N VAL A 19 16.51 6.32 -7.05
CA VAL A 19 17.29 7.57 -6.94
C VAL A 19 16.45 8.77 -7.39
N ASN A 20 15.58 8.61 -8.40
CA ASN A 20 14.68 9.66 -8.91
C ASN A 20 13.28 9.10 -9.26
N LYS A 21 12.26 10.00 -9.26
CA LYS A 21 10.83 9.72 -9.54
C LYS A 21 10.56 9.46 -11.04
N GLY A 22 11.30 8.71 -11.76
CA GLY A 22 11.13 8.44 -13.19
C GLY A 22 12.08 7.39 -13.72
N ASP A 23 13.08 7.03 -12.92
CA ASP A 23 14.05 6.01 -13.30
C ASP A 23 13.55 4.61 -12.90
N ASP A 24 13.83 3.61 -13.72
CA ASP A 24 13.68 2.21 -13.34
C ASP A 24 14.49 1.96 -12.07
N SER A 25 13.93 1.24 -11.11
CA SER A 25 14.69 0.86 -9.92
C SER A 25 15.84 -0.07 -10.31
N GLU A 26 16.90 -0.05 -9.52
CA GLU A 26 18.05 -0.97 -9.69
C GLU A 26 17.61 -2.44 -9.83
N SER A 27 16.55 -2.84 -9.12
CA SER A 27 15.96 -4.17 -9.22
C SER A 27 15.31 -4.46 -10.58
N ILE A 28 14.64 -3.49 -11.21
CA ILE A 28 14.07 -3.63 -12.57
C ILE A 28 15.19 -3.71 -13.62
N ILE A 29 16.22 -2.88 -13.49
CA ILE A 29 17.39 -2.89 -14.38
C ILE A 29 18.08 -4.25 -14.32
N ASN A 30 18.35 -4.75 -13.12
CA ASN A 30 18.97 -6.05 -12.90
C ASN A 30 18.11 -7.21 -13.44
N GLN A 31 16.79 -7.15 -13.26
CA GLN A 31 15.87 -8.13 -13.84
C GLN A 31 15.92 -8.07 -15.38
N ARG A 32 15.93 -6.87 -15.98
CA ARG A 32 15.99 -6.69 -17.44
C ARG A 32 17.26 -7.32 -18.00
N ILE A 33 18.42 -7.02 -17.41
CA ILE A 33 19.70 -7.58 -17.85
C ILE A 33 19.65 -9.11 -17.78
N MET A 34 19.33 -9.67 -16.63
CA MET A 34 19.28 -11.12 -16.41
C MET A 34 18.35 -11.84 -17.39
N LEU A 35 17.15 -11.29 -17.65
CA LEU A 35 16.17 -11.92 -18.56
C LEU A 35 16.55 -11.74 -20.02
N SER A 36 17.21 -10.64 -20.38
CA SER A 36 17.73 -10.44 -21.73
C SER A 36 18.89 -11.41 -22.04
N ASP A 37 19.80 -11.60 -21.09
CA ASP A 37 20.88 -12.57 -21.21
C ASP A 37 20.34 -14.00 -21.35
N TYR A 38 19.36 -14.37 -20.52
CA TYR A 38 18.69 -15.66 -20.63
C TYR A 38 18.03 -15.84 -22.01
N ALA A 39 17.30 -14.84 -22.48
CA ALA A 39 16.64 -14.89 -23.80
C ALA A 39 17.68 -15.07 -24.94
N MET A 40 18.79 -14.35 -24.88
CA MET A 40 19.88 -14.45 -25.87
C MET A 40 20.52 -15.84 -25.85
N GLN A 41 20.86 -16.38 -24.66
CA GLN A 41 21.48 -17.71 -24.51
C GLN A 41 20.59 -18.84 -25.03
N HIS A 42 19.24 -18.65 -24.97
CA HIS A 42 18.28 -19.64 -25.42
C HIS A 42 17.67 -19.35 -26.80
N ASN A 43 18.27 -18.42 -27.56
CA ASN A 43 17.84 -18.02 -28.92
C ASN A 43 16.39 -17.53 -28.99
N PHE A 44 15.89 -16.82 -27.98
CA PHE A 44 14.61 -16.14 -28.02
C PHE A 44 14.75 -14.75 -28.64
N GLN A 45 13.82 -14.39 -29.55
CA GLN A 45 13.67 -13.04 -30.06
C GLN A 45 12.75 -12.24 -29.11
N VAL A 46 13.33 -11.32 -28.35
CA VAL A 46 12.56 -10.44 -27.46
C VAL A 46 11.85 -9.37 -28.31
N VAL A 47 10.51 -9.46 -28.38
CA VAL A 47 9.67 -8.52 -29.17
C VAL A 47 9.15 -7.35 -28.35
N LYS A 48 8.98 -7.51 -27.03
CA LYS A 48 8.50 -6.44 -26.15
C LYS A 48 8.87 -6.73 -24.68
N ILE A 49 8.97 -5.66 -23.90
CA ILE A 49 9.21 -5.72 -22.45
C ILE A 49 8.03 -5.04 -21.76
N TYR A 50 7.46 -5.71 -20.77
CA TYR A 50 6.40 -5.18 -19.90
C TYR A 50 6.93 -5.04 -18.50
N SER A 51 6.57 -3.95 -17.84
CA SER A 51 6.97 -3.72 -16.45
C SER A 51 5.80 -3.18 -15.62
N ASP A 52 5.73 -3.62 -14.36
CA ASP A 52 4.83 -3.08 -13.36
C ASP A 52 5.64 -2.66 -12.13
N ASP A 53 5.67 -1.35 -11.92
CA ASP A 53 6.34 -0.73 -10.77
C ASP A 53 5.41 -0.66 -9.57
N ASP A 54 5.91 -1.02 -8.40
CA ASP A 54 5.20 -0.90 -7.11
C ASP A 54 3.89 -1.69 -6.95
N GLU A 55 3.54 -2.56 -7.90
CA GLU A 55 2.28 -3.30 -7.86
C GLU A 55 2.42 -4.65 -7.15
N SER A 56 1.47 -4.95 -6.27
CA SER A 56 1.41 -6.23 -5.59
C SER A 56 1.00 -7.35 -6.54
N GLY A 57 1.75 -8.45 -6.56
CA GLY A 57 1.36 -9.65 -7.30
C GLY A 57 0.06 -10.32 -6.84
N LEU A 58 -0.58 -9.80 -5.78
CA LEU A 58 -1.87 -10.26 -5.25
C LEU A 58 -3.09 -9.59 -5.92
N TYR A 59 -2.92 -8.41 -6.52
CA TYR A 59 -4.02 -7.64 -7.10
C TYR A 59 -3.96 -7.69 -8.64
N GLU A 60 -5.14 -7.58 -9.28
CA GLU A 60 -5.29 -7.59 -10.74
C GLU A 60 -4.92 -6.26 -11.42
N ASP A 61 -4.89 -5.18 -10.65
CA ASP A 61 -4.64 -3.82 -11.15
C ASP A 61 -3.14 -3.60 -11.45
N ARG A 62 -2.70 -4.20 -12.58
CA ARG A 62 -1.32 -4.13 -13.10
C ARG A 62 -1.38 -3.81 -14.59
N PRO A 63 -1.15 -2.53 -14.96
CA PRO A 63 -1.29 -2.10 -16.36
C PRO A 63 -0.37 -2.86 -17.32
N GLY A 64 0.90 -3.09 -16.97
CA GLY A 64 1.84 -3.86 -17.76
C GLY A 64 1.41 -5.32 -17.95
N PHE A 65 0.95 -5.97 -16.88
CA PHE A 65 0.42 -7.32 -16.94
C PHE A 65 -0.85 -7.39 -17.81
N SER A 66 -1.77 -6.42 -17.64
CA SER A 66 -3.02 -6.38 -18.39
C SER A 66 -2.75 -6.19 -19.89
N GLN A 67 -1.83 -5.31 -20.25
CA GLN A 67 -1.42 -5.11 -21.65
C GLN A 67 -0.74 -6.37 -22.21
N MET A 68 0.14 -7.02 -21.43
CA MET A 68 0.78 -8.27 -21.86
C MET A 68 -0.27 -9.37 -22.12
N MET A 69 -1.30 -9.48 -21.29
CA MET A 69 -2.37 -10.47 -21.49
C MET A 69 -3.25 -10.15 -22.72
N GLN A 70 -3.47 -8.87 -23.04
CA GLN A 70 -4.15 -8.47 -24.28
C GLN A 70 -3.31 -8.82 -25.52
N ASP A 71 -2.03 -8.47 -25.50
CA ASP A 71 -1.10 -8.76 -26.61
C ASP A 71 -0.90 -10.28 -26.78
N ALA A 72 -0.98 -11.06 -25.69
CA ALA A 72 -0.96 -12.52 -25.72
C ALA A 72 -2.13 -13.12 -26.54
N GLN A 73 -3.32 -12.54 -26.41
CA GLN A 73 -4.49 -13.01 -27.16
C GLN A 73 -4.39 -12.73 -28.67
N THR A 74 -3.61 -11.73 -29.07
CA THR A 74 -3.40 -11.41 -30.47
C THR A 74 -2.33 -12.26 -31.16
N GLY A 75 -1.62 -13.12 -30.40
CA GLY A 75 -0.54 -13.95 -30.93
C GLY A 75 0.75 -13.17 -31.25
N LEU A 76 0.97 -12.03 -30.59
CA LEU A 76 2.17 -11.21 -30.80
C LEU A 76 3.47 -11.95 -30.45
N PHE A 77 3.39 -12.87 -29.48
CA PHE A 77 4.50 -13.70 -28.99
C PHE A 77 3.99 -15.08 -28.59
N ASP A 78 4.92 -16.03 -28.40
CA ASP A 78 4.64 -17.39 -27.98
C ASP A 78 5.26 -17.75 -26.60
N THR A 79 6.10 -16.87 -26.06
CA THR A 79 6.80 -17.15 -24.79
C THR A 79 6.81 -15.91 -23.88
N ILE A 80 6.51 -16.11 -22.59
CA ILE A 80 6.68 -15.12 -21.52
C ILE A 80 7.84 -15.56 -20.66
N ILE A 81 8.83 -14.69 -20.46
CA ILE A 81 9.98 -14.91 -19.60
C ILE A 81 9.91 -13.95 -18.42
N ALA A 82 9.93 -14.48 -17.21
CA ALA A 82 9.97 -13.70 -15.97
C ALA A 82 11.03 -14.22 -15.02
N LYS A 83 11.44 -13.40 -14.03
CA LYS A 83 12.43 -13.84 -13.01
C LYS A 83 11.97 -15.11 -12.29
N SER A 84 10.69 -15.18 -11.90
CA SER A 84 10.09 -16.31 -11.20
C SER A 84 8.57 -16.31 -11.34
N GLN A 85 7.93 -17.42 -11.02
CA GLN A 85 6.48 -17.51 -10.95
C GLN A 85 5.88 -16.48 -9.98
N SER A 86 6.55 -16.20 -8.86
CA SER A 86 6.08 -15.20 -7.89
C SER A 86 6.11 -13.76 -8.42
N ARG A 87 6.96 -13.45 -9.42
CA ARG A 87 6.94 -12.16 -10.13
C ARG A 87 5.75 -12.07 -11.09
N PHE A 88 5.38 -13.19 -11.72
CA PHE A 88 4.19 -13.27 -12.56
C PHE A 88 2.91 -13.18 -11.70
N THR A 89 2.75 -14.07 -10.71
CA THR A 89 1.65 -14.02 -9.76
C THR A 89 2.01 -14.67 -8.41
N ARG A 90 1.48 -14.13 -7.31
CA ARG A 90 1.53 -14.72 -5.96
C ARG A 90 0.18 -15.32 -5.54
N ASN A 91 -0.85 -15.10 -6.34
CA ASN A 91 -2.20 -15.63 -6.11
C ASN A 91 -2.34 -16.98 -6.82
N MET A 92 -2.71 -18.02 -6.08
CA MET A 92 -2.87 -19.35 -6.62
C MET A 92 -3.99 -19.43 -7.67
N GLU A 93 -5.10 -18.73 -7.44
CA GLU A 93 -6.21 -18.65 -8.41
C GLU A 93 -5.76 -18.10 -9.75
N HIS A 94 -4.94 -17.02 -9.74
CA HIS A 94 -4.36 -16.46 -10.96
C HIS A 94 -3.33 -17.40 -11.59
N SER A 95 -2.56 -18.12 -10.78
CA SER A 95 -1.63 -19.13 -11.28
C SER A 95 -2.37 -20.22 -12.05
N GLU A 96 -3.42 -20.78 -11.47
CA GLU A 96 -4.27 -21.78 -12.15
C GLU A 96 -4.94 -21.21 -13.40
N LYS A 97 -5.56 -20.02 -13.28
CA LYS A 97 -6.26 -19.34 -14.38
C LYS A 97 -5.35 -19.06 -15.57
N TYR A 98 -4.12 -18.58 -15.33
CA TYR A 98 -3.22 -18.17 -16.41
C TYR A 98 -2.23 -19.27 -16.79
N LEU A 99 -1.43 -19.81 -15.87
CA LEU A 99 -0.34 -20.73 -16.20
C LEU A 99 -0.85 -22.13 -16.58
N HIS A 100 -2.00 -22.55 -16.02
CA HIS A 100 -2.53 -23.88 -16.26
C HIS A 100 -3.75 -23.93 -17.20
N HIS A 101 -4.35 -22.77 -17.53
CA HIS A 101 -5.51 -22.73 -18.40
C HIS A 101 -5.33 -21.76 -19.58
N LYS A 102 -5.24 -20.42 -19.35
CA LYS A 102 -5.27 -19.45 -20.46
C LYS A 102 -4.04 -19.47 -21.33
N LEU A 103 -2.83 -19.47 -20.76
CA LEU A 103 -1.59 -19.47 -21.55
C LEU A 103 -1.44 -20.74 -22.40
N PRO A 104 -1.67 -21.96 -21.86
CA PRO A 104 -1.70 -23.16 -22.69
C PRO A 104 -2.75 -23.10 -23.80
N LEU A 105 -3.95 -22.59 -23.52
CA LEU A 105 -5.03 -22.44 -24.51
C LEU A 105 -4.63 -21.50 -25.66
N TRP A 106 -3.83 -20.47 -25.39
CA TRP A 106 -3.30 -19.53 -26.38
C TRP A 106 -1.97 -20.00 -27.01
N GLY A 107 -1.48 -21.20 -26.66
CA GLY A 107 -0.20 -21.72 -27.15
C GLY A 107 1.02 -20.97 -26.60
N ILE A 108 0.90 -20.31 -25.44
CA ILE A 108 1.97 -19.50 -24.85
C ILE A 108 2.69 -20.28 -23.75
N ARG A 109 4.00 -20.35 -23.89
CA ARG A 109 4.93 -20.89 -22.90
C ARG A 109 5.24 -19.81 -21.83
N PHE A 110 5.32 -20.22 -20.57
CA PHE A 110 5.83 -19.39 -19.47
C PHE A 110 7.12 -19.99 -18.92
N ILE A 111 8.16 -19.15 -18.74
CA ILE A 111 9.44 -19.51 -18.18
C ILE A 111 9.73 -18.61 -16.97
N GLY A 112 9.97 -19.23 -15.81
CA GLY A 112 10.51 -18.59 -14.60
C GLY A 112 11.97 -18.96 -14.43
N VAL A 113 12.89 -18.03 -14.74
CA VAL A 113 14.32 -18.31 -14.88
C VAL A 113 14.96 -18.80 -13.58
N VAL A 114 14.70 -18.11 -12.45
CA VAL A 114 15.34 -18.39 -11.15
C VAL A 114 14.74 -19.62 -10.48
N ASP A 115 13.44 -19.83 -10.63
CA ASP A 115 12.74 -20.93 -9.97
C ASP A 115 12.57 -22.17 -10.86
N GLY A 116 13.14 -22.14 -12.10
CA GLY A 116 13.10 -23.26 -13.03
C GLY A 116 11.69 -23.68 -13.44
N VAL A 117 10.73 -22.74 -13.42
CA VAL A 117 9.37 -23.02 -13.87
C VAL A 117 9.32 -22.94 -15.39
N ASP A 118 8.76 -24.00 -16.01
CA ASP A 118 8.55 -24.07 -17.45
C ASP A 118 7.19 -24.76 -17.72
N THR A 119 6.32 -24.09 -18.46
CA THR A 119 4.99 -24.66 -18.76
C THR A 119 5.01 -25.68 -19.88
N LEU A 120 6.07 -25.77 -20.68
CA LEU A 120 6.26 -26.85 -21.66
C LEU A 120 6.59 -28.20 -21.00
N ASP A 121 7.23 -28.18 -19.83
CA ASP A 121 7.50 -29.41 -19.09
C ASP A 121 6.26 -29.83 -18.29
N GLU A 122 5.56 -30.85 -18.77
CA GLU A 122 4.36 -31.40 -18.11
C GLU A 122 4.68 -31.97 -16.73
N ASN A 123 5.87 -32.57 -16.53
CA ASN A 123 6.31 -33.10 -15.23
C ASN A 123 6.47 -31.99 -14.19
N ASN A 124 6.63 -30.75 -14.62
CA ASN A 124 6.80 -29.59 -13.75
C ASN A 124 5.46 -28.99 -13.24
N LYS A 125 4.31 -29.50 -13.70
CA LYS A 125 2.99 -28.99 -13.31
C LYS A 125 2.79 -29.05 -11.79
N MET A 126 3.06 -30.18 -11.17
CA MET A 126 2.94 -30.36 -9.71
C MET A 126 3.87 -29.40 -8.95
N VAL A 127 5.09 -29.24 -9.43
CA VAL A 127 6.07 -28.31 -8.83
C VAL A 127 5.57 -26.87 -8.91
N ARG A 128 5.00 -26.45 -10.03
CA ARG A 128 4.41 -25.12 -10.20
C ARG A 128 3.24 -24.87 -9.25
N GLN A 129 2.39 -25.86 -9.06
CA GLN A 129 1.25 -25.80 -8.12
C GLN A 129 1.74 -25.69 -6.66
N ILE A 130 2.70 -26.50 -6.27
CA ILE A 130 3.32 -26.42 -4.92
C ILE A 130 3.95 -25.05 -4.71
N LYS A 131 4.69 -24.52 -5.69
CA LYS A 131 5.27 -23.16 -5.60
C LYS A 131 4.20 -22.07 -5.47
N GLY A 132 3.10 -22.19 -6.23
CA GLY A 132 1.97 -21.27 -6.12
C GLY A 132 1.37 -21.28 -4.70
N LEU A 133 1.14 -22.46 -4.16
CA LEU A 133 0.62 -22.66 -2.80
C LEU A 133 1.58 -22.12 -1.73
N THR A 134 2.88 -22.40 -1.85
CA THR A 134 3.91 -21.92 -0.93
C THR A 134 3.99 -20.38 -0.94
N ASN A 135 3.92 -19.76 -2.11
CA ASN A 135 3.90 -18.30 -2.24
C ASN A 135 2.67 -17.68 -1.57
N GLU A 136 1.52 -18.33 -1.68
CA GLU A 136 0.29 -17.87 -1.04
C GLU A 136 0.38 -18.00 0.49
N TRP A 137 0.83 -19.14 1.00
CA TRP A 137 1.06 -19.36 2.43
C TRP A 137 2.06 -18.36 3.02
N TYR A 138 3.15 -18.07 2.31
CA TYR A 138 4.12 -17.06 2.74
C TYR A 138 3.46 -15.67 2.92
N CYS A 139 2.66 -15.24 1.94
CA CYS A 139 1.93 -13.97 2.03
C CYS A 139 0.94 -13.96 3.20
N GLU A 140 0.23 -15.07 3.46
CA GLU A 140 -0.68 -15.19 4.58
C GLU A 140 0.06 -15.14 5.92
N MET A 141 1.13 -15.91 6.08
CA MET A 141 1.96 -15.91 7.29
C MET A 141 2.54 -14.53 7.57
N LEU A 142 3.10 -13.86 6.55
CA LEU A 142 3.62 -12.50 6.69
C LEU A 142 2.53 -11.53 7.14
N SER A 143 1.33 -11.62 6.55
CA SER A 143 0.18 -10.80 6.95
C SER A 143 -0.22 -11.05 8.41
N LYS A 144 -0.24 -12.31 8.87
CA LYS A 144 -0.53 -12.67 10.26
C LYS A 144 0.53 -12.11 11.20
N SER A 145 1.81 -12.27 10.87
CA SER A 145 2.93 -11.77 11.68
C SER A 145 2.89 -10.24 11.82
N VAL A 146 2.70 -9.52 10.72
CA VAL A 146 2.59 -8.05 10.75
C VAL A 146 1.40 -7.60 11.59
N ARG A 147 0.23 -8.24 11.46
CA ARG A 147 -0.94 -7.93 12.29
C ARG A 147 -0.70 -8.19 13.76
N SER A 148 -0.03 -9.29 14.10
CA SER A 148 0.33 -9.61 15.50
C SER A 148 1.23 -8.54 16.11
N VAL A 149 2.25 -8.08 15.38
CA VAL A 149 3.14 -6.99 15.84
C VAL A 149 2.37 -5.69 16.04
N PHE A 150 1.49 -5.31 15.09
CA PHE A 150 0.67 -4.11 15.25
C PHE A 150 -0.28 -4.23 16.44
N HIS A 151 -0.92 -5.39 16.63
CA HIS A 151 -1.81 -5.63 17.75
C HIS A 151 -1.07 -5.55 19.10
N SER A 152 0.12 -6.15 19.18
CA SER A 152 0.99 -6.04 20.36
C SER A 152 1.35 -4.57 20.67
N LYS A 153 1.76 -3.80 19.66
CA LYS A 153 2.05 -2.36 19.82
C LYS A 153 0.82 -1.57 20.30
N MET A 154 -0.36 -1.85 19.72
CA MET A 154 -1.60 -1.19 20.12
C MET A 154 -1.95 -1.48 21.59
N ASN A 155 -1.78 -2.73 22.05
CA ASN A 155 -2.01 -3.12 23.44
C ASN A 155 -1.02 -2.47 24.43
N GLN A 156 0.17 -2.08 23.95
CA GLN A 156 1.16 -1.31 24.71
C GLN A 156 0.88 0.21 24.68
N GLY A 157 -0.23 0.65 24.10
CA GLY A 157 -0.53 2.08 23.97
C GLY A 157 0.30 2.82 22.90
N LYS A 158 1.10 2.10 22.12
CA LYS A 158 1.94 2.70 21.08
C LYS A 158 1.12 3.13 19.87
N PHE A 159 1.41 4.32 19.35
CA PHE A 159 0.76 4.84 18.16
C PHE A 159 1.23 4.11 16.90
N VAL A 160 0.30 3.49 16.15
CA VAL A 160 0.59 2.77 14.90
C VAL A 160 -0.10 3.37 13.67
N GLY A 161 -0.78 4.51 13.81
CA GLY A 161 -1.43 5.20 12.71
C GLY A 161 -0.44 5.76 11.69
N SER A 162 -0.84 5.88 10.44
CA SER A 162 0.01 6.49 9.39
C SER A 162 0.19 8.00 9.56
N SER A 163 -0.79 8.70 10.11
CA SER A 163 -0.79 10.15 10.33
C SER A 163 -1.29 10.48 11.72
N CYS A 164 -0.56 11.33 12.44
CA CYS A 164 -0.92 11.79 13.78
C CYS A 164 -2.22 12.61 13.76
N PRO A 165 -3.02 12.61 14.85
CA PRO A 165 -4.08 13.59 15.06
C PRO A 165 -3.53 15.01 14.99
N TYR A 166 -4.34 15.98 14.55
CA TYR A 166 -3.94 17.39 14.53
C TYR A 166 -3.71 17.88 15.98
N GLY A 167 -2.61 18.55 16.24
CA GLY A 167 -2.16 18.92 17.58
C GLY A 167 -1.09 18.00 18.15
N TYR A 168 -0.83 16.87 17.48
CA TYR A 168 0.25 15.95 17.84
C TYR A 168 1.19 15.69 16.67
N MET A 169 2.43 15.38 16.98
CA MET A 169 3.45 14.90 16.06
C MET A 169 4.09 13.63 16.63
N ARG A 170 4.87 12.93 15.83
CA ARG A 170 5.63 11.76 16.31
C ARG A 170 6.87 12.25 17.04
N ASP A 171 7.20 11.56 18.12
CA ASP A 171 8.47 11.72 18.80
C ASP A 171 9.61 11.31 17.83
N PRO A 172 10.63 12.16 17.63
CA PRO A 172 11.79 11.81 16.83
C PRO A 172 12.57 10.60 17.36
N GLU A 173 12.57 10.38 18.68
CA GLU A 173 13.28 9.26 19.32
C GLU A 173 12.43 7.96 19.34
N ASP A 174 11.10 8.06 19.53
CA ASP A 174 10.17 6.93 19.43
C ASP A 174 9.02 7.25 18.47
N HIS A 175 9.13 6.83 17.22
CA HIS A 175 8.09 7.02 16.21
C HIS A 175 6.71 6.44 16.56
N ASN A 176 6.62 5.64 17.62
CA ASN A 176 5.37 5.09 18.11
C ASN A 176 4.80 5.87 19.32
N HIS A 177 5.46 6.95 19.75
CA HIS A 177 4.99 7.88 20.76
C HIS A 177 4.46 9.18 20.12
N LEU A 178 3.45 9.80 20.77
CA LEU A 178 2.91 11.09 20.36
C LEU A 178 3.40 12.19 21.31
N ILE A 179 3.93 13.26 20.74
CA ILE A 179 4.30 14.48 21.47
C ILE A 179 3.44 15.64 20.97
N ILE A 180 3.28 16.68 21.80
CA ILE A 180 2.48 17.85 21.47
C ILE A 180 3.19 18.68 20.40
N ASP A 181 2.43 19.07 19.36
CA ASP A 181 2.76 20.15 18.43
C ASP A 181 2.11 21.42 18.98
N GLU A 182 2.88 22.28 19.66
CA GLU A 182 2.35 23.42 20.42
C GLU A 182 1.53 24.39 19.57
N TYR A 183 1.91 24.63 18.32
CA TYR A 183 1.13 25.49 17.44
C TYR A 183 -0.24 24.88 17.13
N ALA A 184 -0.26 23.64 16.67
CA ALA A 184 -1.50 22.96 16.33
C ALA A 184 -2.34 22.64 17.57
N ALA A 185 -1.71 22.33 18.71
CA ALA A 185 -2.37 22.13 20.00
C ALA A 185 -3.07 23.41 20.52
N GLY A 186 -2.44 24.57 20.33
CA GLY A 186 -3.07 25.87 20.64
C GLY A 186 -4.36 26.08 19.85
N ILE A 187 -4.40 25.64 18.60
CA ILE A 187 -5.62 25.71 17.77
C ILE A 187 -6.67 24.70 18.26
N VAL A 188 -6.28 23.49 18.66
CA VAL A 188 -7.17 22.50 19.26
C VAL A 188 -7.80 23.08 20.54
N ARG A 189 -6.99 23.63 21.46
CA ARG A 189 -7.48 24.28 22.70
C ARG A 189 -8.47 25.43 22.38
N LYS A 190 -8.18 26.24 21.34
CA LYS A 190 -9.07 27.30 20.87
C LYS A 190 -10.43 26.74 20.38
N ILE A 191 -10.43 25.64 19.62
CA ILE A 191 -11.67 24.99 19.16
C ILE A 191 -12.53 24.53 20.33
N PHE A 192 -11.93 23.91 21.35
CA PHE A 192 -12.65 23.47 22.55
C PHE A 192 -13.21 24.66 23.33
N ARG A 193 -12.41 25.72 23.52
CA ARG A 193 -12.86 26.96 24.21
C ARG A 193 -14.04 27.59 23.49
N LEU A 194 -13.96 27.83 22.18
CA LEU A 194 -15.04 28.41 21.40
C LEU A 194 -16.31 27.56 21.46
N TYR A 195 -16.16 26.24 21.50
CA TYR A 195 -17.31 25.35 21.65
C TYR A 195 -17.97 25.47 23.04
N LEU A 196 -17.20 25.58 24.10
CA LEU A 196 -17.69 25.81 25.46
C LEU A 196 -18.36 27.19 25.63
N GLU A 197 -17.93 28.18 24.86
CA GLU A 197 -18.55 29.52 24.78
C GLU A 197 -19.89 29.51 24.02
N GLY A 198 -20.35 28.31 23.55
CA GLY A 198 -21.66 28.14 22.87
C GLY A 198 -21.62 28.30 21.36
N ASN A 199 -20.43 28.45 20.73
CA ASN A 199 -20.35 28.57 19.29
C ASN A 199 -20.64 27.22 18.59
N GLY A 200 -21.47 27.28 17.55
CA GLY A 200 -21.75 26.11 16.70
C GLY A 200 -20.52 25.69 15.90
N LYS A 201 -20.40 24.39 15.62
CA LYS A 201 -19.23 23.83 14.90
C LYS A 201 -18.95 24.47 13.54
N ALA A 202 -20.00 24.85 12.79
CA ALA A 202 -19.86 25.56 11.51
C ALA A 202 -19.32 26.97 11.73
N HIS A 203 -19.80 27.66 12.77
CA HIS A 203 -19.33 29.00 13.12
C HIS A 203 -17.86 29.00 13.57
N ILE A 204 -17.44 28.03 14.38
CA ILE A 204 -16.04 27.81 14.74
C ILE A 204 -15.17 27.65 13.47
N GLY A 205 -15.63 26.85 12.50
CA GLY A 205 -14.95 26.71 11.22
C GLY A 205 -14.78 28.04 10.46
N SER A 206 -15.81 28.89 10.48
CA SER A 206 -15.78 30.22 9.87
C SER A 206 -14.79 31.15 10.58
N ILE A 207 -14.74 31.16 11.90
CA ILE A 207 -13.80 31.93 12.71
C ILE A 207 -12.35 31.52 12.35
N LEU A 208 -12.02 30.23 12.39
CA LEU A 208 -10.68 29.75 12.08
C LEU A 208 -10.27 30.07 10.64
N SER A 209 -11.23 30.06 9.70
CA SER A 209 -10.98 30.38 8.30
C SER A 209 -10.74 31.86 8.09
N SER A 210 -11.49 32.75 8.79
CA SER A 210 -11.29 34.22 8.74
C SER A 210 -9.96 34.64 9.32
N GLU A 211 -9.42 33.91 10.28
CA GLU A 211 -8.09 34.10 10.84
C GLU A 211 -6.95 33.49 9.98
N ASN A 212 -7.27 32.95 8.80
CA ASN A 212 -6.33 32.30 7.90
C ASN A 212 -5.56 31.11 8.51
N ILE A 213 -6.13 30.45 9.51
CA ILE A 213 -5.57 29.24 10.12
C ILE A 213 -5.66 28.08 9.13
N LEU A 214 -4.52 27.43 8.86
CA LEU A 214 -4.47 26.31 7.93
C LEU A 214 -5.28 25.12 8.45
N ILE A 215 -6.06 24.51 7.57
CA ILE A 215 -6.75 23.25 7.86
C ILE A 215 -5.72 22.13 8.12
N PRO A 216 -6.05 21.08 8.90
CA PRO A 216 -5.10 20.04 9.29
C PRO A 216 -4.35 19.39 8.13
N SER A 217 -5.00 19.17 6.99
CA SER A 217 -4.35 18.58 5.81
C SER A 217 -3.31 19.50 5.16
N LEU A 218 -3.61 20.81 5.03
CA LEU A 218 -2.66 21.77 4.50
C LEU A 218 -1.51 22.04 5.48
N TYR A 219 -1.80 22.07 6.79
CA TYR A 219 -0.77 22.18 7.81
C TYR A 219 0.25 21.05 7.71
N LYS A 220 -0.22 19.81 7.64
CA LYS A 220 0.65 18.62 7.50
C LYS A 220 1.50 18.65 6.23
N THR A 221 0.93 19.10 5.12
CA THR A 221 1.65 19.13 3.84
C THR A 221 2.62 20.31 3.74
N ARG A 222 2.18 21.51 4.14
CA ARG A 222 2.95 22.75 3.90
C ARG A 222 3.93 23.08 5.03
N VAL A 223 3.53 22.82 6.28
CA VAL A 223 4.33 23.15 7.46
C VAL A 223 5.17 21.97 7.90
N LEU A 224 4.55 20.78 8.07
CA LEU A 224 5.28 19.59 8.51
C LEU A 224 5.94 18.83 7.36
N GLN A 225 5.77 19.28 6.11
CA GLN A 225 6.33 18.66 4.88
C GLN A 225 6.07 17.16 4.78
N GLN A 226 4.98 16.69 5.38
CA GLN A 226 4.59 15.30 5.31
C GLN A 226 4.00 14.99 3.94
N ASN A 227 4.33 13.82 3.40
CA ASN A 227 3.72 13.32 2.16
C ASN A 227 2.26 12.88 2.43
N TYR A 228 1.40 13.87 2.70
CA TYR A 228 -0.02 13.69 2.99
C TYR A 228 -0.82 13.99 1.73
N HIS A 229 -1.11 12.94 0.94
CA HIS A 229 -1.92 13.09 -0.27
C HIS A 229 -3.39 12.94 0.07
N ASN A 230 -4.18 14.01 -0.17
CA ASN A 230 -5.63 13.96 -0.13
C ASN A 230 -6.17 14.28 -1.53
N SER A 231 -6.54 13.24 -2.28
CA SER A 231 -7.07 13.37 -3.65
C SER A 231 -8.34 14.22 -3.78
N LYS A 232 -9.03 14.48 -2.66
CA LYS A 232 -10.22 15.32 -2.60
C LYS A 232 -9.93 16.79 -2.33
N LEU A 233 -8.71 17.15 -1.95
CA LEU A 233 -8.28 18.52 -1.76
C LEU A 233 -7.94 19.14 -3.12
N LYS A 234 -8.92 19.84 -3.70
CA LYS A 234 -8.63 20.86 -4.72
C LYS A 234 -7.98 22.05 -4.01
N ASP A 235 -7.03 22.71 -4.65
CA ASP A 235 -6.29 23.87 -4.09
C ASP A 235 -7.17 25.03 -3.60
N THR A 236 -8.47 25.01 -3.93
CA THR A 236 -9.48 25.99 -3.56
C THR A 236 -10.14 25.76 -2.20
N THR A 237 -10.03 24.57 -1.58
CA THR A 237 -10.67 24.27 -0.30
C THR A 237 -9.77 24.59 0.88
N LYS A 238 -9.62 25.88 1.16
CA LYS A 238 -8.77 26.38 2.27
C LYS A 238 -9.56 26.61 3.57
N THR A 239 -10.80 26.15 3.67
CA THR A 239 -11.71 26.49 4.77
C THR A 239 -11.93 25.31 5.71
N TRP A 240 -12.02 25.62 7.00
CA TRP A 240 -12.41 24.65 8.02
C TRP A 240 -13.87 24.25 7.83
N CYS A 241 -14.14 22.96 7.74
CA CYS A 241 -15.49 22.45 7.60
C CYS A 241 -16.03 21.90 8.93
N TYR A 242 -17.39 21.88 9.04
CA TYR A 242 -18.10 21.30 10.17
C TYR A 242 -17.56 19.92 10.59
N GLN A 243 -17.31 19.03 9.62
CA GLN A 243 -16.88 17.67 9.90
C GLN A 243 -15.51 17.59 10.55
N THR A 244 -14.59 18.48 10.18
CA THR A 244 -13.25 18.55 10.80
C THR A 244 -13.36 18.95 12.26
N ILE A 245 -14.14 20.01 12.57
CA ILE A 245 -14.38 20.46 13.93
C ILE A 245 -15.09 19.37 14.75
N HIS A 246 -16.10 18.73 14.18
CA HIS A 246 -16.79 17.60 14.83
C HIS A 246 -15.84 16.46 15.17
N THR A 247 -14.95 16.12 14.26
CA THR A 247 -13.96 15.04 14.47
C THR A 247 -12.97 15.39 15.58
N ILE A 248 -12.50 16.65 15.63
CA ILE A 248 -11.61 17.15 16.68
C ILE A 248 -12.30 17.08 18.04
N LEU A 249 -13.48 17.65 18.19
CA LEU A 249 -14.22 17.70 19.46
C LEU A 249 -14.59 16.30 20.02
N ASN A 250 -14.71 15.28 19.16
CA ASN A 250 -15.05 13.91 19.58
C ASN A 250 -13.83 12.97 19.68
N ASN A 251 -12.62 13.50 19.49
CA ASN A 251 -11.43 12.66 19.51
C ASN A 251 -10.82 12.58 20.92
N GLN A 252 -11.06 11.48 21.61
CA GLN A 252 -10.55 11.24 22.96
C GLN A 252 -9.00 11.15 23.06
N THR A 253 -8.30 11.12 21.93
CA THR A 253 -6.84 11.20 21.93
C THR A 253 -6.35 12.49 22.60
N TYR A 254 -7.12 13.57 22.54
CA TYR A 254 -6.79 14.83 23.20
C TYR A 254 -6.81 14.77 24.74
N LEU A 255 -7.40 13.70 25.31
CA LEU A 255 -7.41 13.39 26.74
C LEU A 255 -6.29 12.41 27.14
N GLY A 256 -5.27 12.23 26.32
CA GLY A 256 -4.19 11.27 26.58
C GLY A 256 -4.54 9.80 26.32
N LYS A 257 -5.70 9.50 25.70
CA LYS A 257 -6.16 8.13 25.44
C LYS A 257 -5.77 7.69 24.04
N MET A 258 -5.14 6.52 23.90
CA MET A 258 -4.89 5.90 22.61
C MET A 258 -6.03 4.96 22.23
N ILE A 259 -6.76 5.30 21.17
CA ILE A 259 -7.91 4.51 20.69
C ILE A 259 -7.61 4.00 19.29
N GLN A 260 -7.34 2.71 19.19
CA GLN A 260 -6.92 2.04 17.96
C GLN A 260 -7.76 0.79 17.69
N HIS A 261 -7.41 0.00 16.69
CA HIS A 261 -8.12 -1.21 16.28
C HIS A 261 -9.61 -0.98 15.94
N LYS A 262 -9.91 0.19 15.37
CA LYS A 262 -11.30 0.54 14.99
C LYS A 262 -11.79 -0.20 13.75
N ASP A 263 -10.87 -0.64 12.88
CA ASP A 263 -11.15 -1.30 11.62
C ASP A 263 -10.21 -2.50 11.42
N ILE A 264 -10.72 -3.58 10.82
CA ILE A 264 -9.92 -4.73 10.39
C ILE A 264 -10.03 -4.93 8.89
N LYS A 265 -8.97 -5.39 8.25
CA LYS A 265 -9.04 -5.91 6.88
C LYS A 265 -9.68 -7.30 6.92
N ILE A 266 -10.67 -7.53 6.04
CA ILE A 266 -11.38 -8.82 5.95
C ILE A 266 -10.43 -9.92 5.51
N SER A 267 -9.58 -9.64 4.52
CA SER A 267 -8.58 -10.57 3.99
C SER A 267 -7.28 -9.85 3.68
N TYR A 268 -6.17 -10.59 3.62
CA TYR A 268 -4.91 -10.05 3.11
C TYR A 268 -4.95 -9.84 1.57
N LYS A 269 -5.86 -10.54 0.88
CA LYS A 269 -6.09 -10.43 -0.57
C LYS A 269 -6.96 -9.23 -0.95
N ASP A 270 -7.70 -8.62 -0.01
CA ASP A 270 -8.65 -7.53 -0.29
C ASP A 270 -8.25 -6.25 0.43
N LYS A 271 -8.53 -5.11 -0.20
CA LYS A 271 -8.37 -3.77 0.39
C LYS A 271 -9.54 -3.40 1.32
N LYS A 272 -10.66 -4.15 1.27
CA LYS A 272 -11.87 -3.86 2.06
C LYS A 272 -11.59 -3.98 3.55
N LYS A 273 -12.10 -2.98 4.29
CA LYS A 273 -12.06 -2.92 5.75
C LYS A 273 -13.47 -3.07 6.31
N ARG A 274 -13.56 -3.69 7.47
CA ARG A 274 -14.79 -3.76 8.26
C ARG A 274 -14.59 -2.96 9.54
N ARG A 275 -15.56 -2.09 9.87
CA ARG A 275 -15.59 -1.37 11.13
C ARG A 275 -15.90 -2.35 12.26
N LEU A 276 -15.14 -2.28 13.35
CA LEU A 276 -15.40 -3.04 14.57
C LEU A 276 -16.36 -2.30 15.49
N PRO A 277 -17.21 -3.00 16.24
CA PRO A 277 -17.97 -2.42 17.32
C PRO A 277 -17.05 -1.86 18.41
N LYS A 278 -17.54 -0.89 19.22
CA LYS A 278 -16.71 -0.13 20.15
C LYS A 278 -16.08 -0.96 21.28
N ASP A 279 -16.74 -2.02 21.68
CA ASP A 279 -16.28 -3.01 22.69
C ASP A 279 -15.03 -3.78 22.26
N GLN A 280 -14.76 -3.86 20.96
CA GLN A 280 -13.57 -4.50 20.38
C GLN A 280 -12.43 -3.51 20.08
N TRP A 281 -12.61 -2.23 20.38
CA TRP A 281 -11.54 -1.26 20.19
C TRP A 281 -10.49 -1.41 21.27
N ILE A 282 -9.24 -1.18 20.94
CA ILE A 282 -8.15 -1.11 21.92
C ILE A 282 -8.08 0.32 22.42
N ILE A 283 -8.35 0.49 23.72
CA ILE A 283 -8.32 1.78 24.40
C ILE A 283 -7.32 1.68 25.53
N ILE A 284 -6.29 2.52 25.49
CA ILE A 284 -5.25 2.59 26.53
C ILE A 284 -5.18 4.04 27.00
N ASP A 285 -5.29 4.22 28.31
CA ASP A 285 -5.22 5.53 28.95
C ASP A 285 -3.77 5.96 29.21
N ASN A 286 -3.54 7.27 29.34
CA ASN A 286 -2.28 7.87 29.74
C ASN A 286 -1.07 7.44 28.89
N THR A 287 -1.26 7.38 27.57
CA THR A 287 -0.20 6.97 26.61
C THR A 287 0.65 8.13 26.13
N HIS A 288 0.19 9.36 26.29
CA HIS A 288 0.84 10.59 25.86
C HIS A 288 0.25 11.78 26.60
N GLU A 289 0.92 12.93 26.55
CA GLU A 289 0.47 14.15 27.21
C GLU A 289 -0.87 14.64 26.63
N PRO A 290 -1.91 14.91 27.44
CA PRO A 290 -3.18 15.43 26.98
C PRO A 290 -3.08 16.90 26.54
N ILE A 291 -3.83 17.28 25.51
CA ILE A 291 -3.94 18.69 25.07
C ILE A 291 -5.07 19.41 25.83
N ILE A 292 -6.10 18.67 26.26
CA ILE A 292 -7.28 19.15 26.96
C ILE A 292 -7.38 18.51 28.34
#